data_fd6ea535af0fb571cd17689848242d8b
#
_entry.id   fd6ea535af0fb571cd17689848242d8b
#
_cell.length_a   1.000
_cell.length_b   1.000
_cell.length_c   1.000
_cell.angle_alpha   90.00
_cell.angle_beta   90.00
_cell.angle_gamma   90.00
#
_symmetry.space_group_name_H-M   'P 1'
#
loop_
_entity.id
_entity.type
_entity.pdbx_description
1 polymer ?
#
loop_
_entity_poly.entity_id
_entity_poly.type
_entity_poly.pdbx_seq_one_letter_code
_entity_poly.pdbx_strand_id
1 'polypeptide(L)'
;MVNRLLTIRGCGKITAWTIRAYTEDISRFSSAKKYAAFCGLVPWVSDSNETIRHGKITKRGPQELRVSFVQIVMGIRRCKDTANWRIMQRYDYMKTHKGSGKSIIAAARKLAEIVWAMLSNNNDFDREKMYGKYKPTPLAV
;
A
#
# COMPACT_ATOMS: atom_id res chain seq x y z
N MET A 1 -13.22 -7.37 10.56
CA MET A 1 -12.06 -7.06 9.70
C MET A 1 -12.22 -7.60 8.29
N VAL A 2 -12.46 -8.87 8.09
CA VAL A 2 -12.56 -9.48 6.74
C VAL A 2 -13.64 -8.80 5.90
N ASN A 3 -14.83 -8.58 6.44
CA ASN A 3 -15.91 -7.93 5.69
C ASN A 3 -15.55 -6.53 5.21
N ARG A 4 -14.80 -5.78 6.02
CA ARG A 4 -14.31 -4.44 5.63
C ARG A 4 -13.27 -4.53 4.53
N LEU A 5 -12.35 -5.48 4.62
CA LEU A 5 -11.34 -5.71 3.58
C LEU A 5 -11.97 -6.08 2.26
N LEU A 6 -13.06 -6.84 2.28
CA LEU A 6 -13.79 -7.23 1.07
C LEU A 6 -14.48 -6.05 0.38
N THR A 7 -14.65 -4.91 1.06
CA THR A 7 -15.17 -3.70 0.41
C THR A 7 -14.14 -3.03 -0.50
N ILE A 8 -12.87 -3.41 -0.38
CA ILE A 8 -11.80 -2.86 -1.23
C ILE A 8 -11.89 -3.50 -2.61
N ARG A 9 -11.91 -2.66 -3.64
CA ARG A 9 -11.91 -3.14 -5.02
C ARG A 9 -10.64 -3.96 -5.28
N GLY A 10 -10.81 -5.17 -5.80
CA GLY A 10 -9.70 -6.07 -6.09
C GLY A 10 -9.27 -6.96 -4.92
N CYS A 11 -9.89 -6.84 -3.75
CA CYS A 11 -9.60 -7.70 -2.61
C CYS A 11 -10.53 -8.91 -2.59
N GLY A 12 -9.99 -10.09 -2.83
CA GLY A 12 -10.73 -11.35 -2.74
C GLY A 12 -10.73 -11.94 -1.34
N LYS A 13 -11.47 -13.02 -1.15
CA LYS A 13 -11.64 -13.69 0.15
C LYS A 13 -10.31 -14.18 0.72
N ILE A 14 -9.49 -14.87 -0.09
CA ILE A 14 -8.20 -15.41 0.34
C ILE A 14 -7.29 -14.29 0.80
N THR A 15 -7.22 -13.21 0.02
CA THR A 15 -6.40 -12.05 0.34
C THR A 15 -6.87 -11.38 1.64
N ALA A 16 -8.18 -11.20 1.81
CA ALA A 16 -8.73 -10.62 3.03
C ALA A 16 -8.43 -11.47 4.27
N TRP A 17 -8.57 -12.76 4.18
CA TRP A 17 -8.25 -13.67 5.28
C TRP A 17 -6.76 -13.71 5.59
N THR A 18 -5.89 -13.63 4.57
CA THR A 18 -4.44 -13.56 4.76
C THR A 18 -4.06 -12.30 5.52
N ILE A 19 -4.60 -11.15 5.10
CA ILE A 19 -4.35 -9.88 5.80
C ILE A 19 -4.81 -9.95 7.24
N ARG A 20 -6.00 -10.49 7.50
CA ARG A 20 -6.50 -10.69 8.86
C ARG A 20 -5.59 -11.56 9.69
N ALA A 21 -5.16 -12.69 9.13
CA ALA A 21 -4.34 -13.67 9.86
C ALA A 21 -3.03 -13.06 10.36
N TYR A 22 -2.36 -12.26 9.53
CA TYR A 22 -1.09 -11.65 9.89
C TYR A 22 -1.24 -10.36 10.69
N THR A 23 -2.29 -9.60 10.46
CA THR A 23 -2.56 -8.34 11.17
C THR A 23 -3.06 -8.61 12.59
N GLU A 24 -3.89 -9.62 12.75
CA GLU A 24 -4.55 -10.00 14.02
C GLU A 24 -5.44 -8.86 14.55
N ASP A 25 -4.83 -7.84 15.11
CA ASP A 25 -5.52 -6.66 15.64
C ASP A 25 -4.81 -5.40 15.15
N ILE A 26 -5.54 -4.53 14.47
CA ILE A 26 -4.98 -3.30 13.91
C ILE A 26 -4.50 -2.33 14.99
N SER A 27 -5.03 -2.43 16.20
CA SER A 27 -4.61 -1.58 17.33
C SER A 27 -3.17 -1.83 17.78
N ARG A 28 -2.56 -2.94 17.35
CA ARG A 28 -1.13 -3.21 17.58
C ARG A 28 -0.23 -2.16 16.94
N PHE A 29 -0.72 -1.44 15.95
CA PHE A 29 0.05 -0.49 15.16
C PHE A 29 -0.41 0.93 15.47
N SER A 30 0.49 1.75 16.00
CA SER A 30 0.16 3.11 16.44
C SER A 30 0.04 4.11 15.29
N SER A 31 0.47 3.74 14.07
CA SER A 31 0.37 4.60 12.89
C SER A 31 0.31 3.80 11.61
N ALA A 32 -0.20 4.43 10.56
CA ALA A 32 -0.25 3.85 9.21
C ALA A 32 1.16 3.48 8.73
N LYS A 33 2.14 4.32 9.02
CA LYS A 33 3.54 4.11 8.64
C LYS A 33 4.11 2.85 9.30
N LYS A 34 3.80 2.63 10.57
CA LYS A 34 4.25 1.42 11.28
C LYS A 34 3.59 0.17 10.72
N TYR A 35 2.33 0.25 10.37
CA TYR A 35 1.65 -0.88 9.73
C TYR A 35 2.26 -1.21 8.37
N ALA A 36 2.51 -0.20 7.53
CA ALA A 36 3.17 -0.40 6.24
C ALA A 36 4.56 -1.01 6.39
N ALA A 37 5.30 -0.60 7.41
CA ALA A 37 6.61 -1.20 7.73
C ALA A 37 6.49 -2.67 8.12
N PHE A 38 5.51 -3.02 8.95
CA PHE A 38 5.22 -4.41 9.31
C PHE A 38 4.88 -5.25 8.08
N CYS A 39 4.16 -4.69 7.11
CA CYS A 39 3.84 -5.35 5.86
C CYS A 39 5.05 -5.52 4.93
N GLY A 40 6.20 -4.97 5.27
CA GLY A 40 7.40 -5.06 4.45
C GLY A 40 7.35 -4.19 3.19
N LEU A 41 6.60 -3.09 3.22
CA LEU A 41 6.37 -2.22 2.07
C LEU A 41 7.13 -0.89 2.16
N VAL A 42 7.99 -0.73 3.15
CA VAL A 42 8.79 0.49 3.34
C VAL A 42 10.18 0.27 2.77
N PRO A 43 10.72 1.22 2.00
CA PRO A 43 12.10 1.10 1.53
C PRO A 43 13.07 1.14 2.70
N TRP A 44 14.12 0.33 2.59
CA TRP A 44 15.20 0.35 3.56
C TRP A 44 16.00 1.65 3.43
N VAL A 45 16.21 2.33 4.55
CA VAL A 45 17.05 3.53 4.62
C VAL A 45 18.25 3.19 5.47
N SER A 46 19.45 3.25 4.88
CA SER A 46 20.70 3.08 5.63
C SER A 46 21.17 4.43 6.10
N ASP A 47 21.13 4.63 7.42
CA ASP A 47 21.61 5.86 8.08
C ASP A 47 23.07 5.79 8.49
N SER A 48 23.78 4.75 8.13
CA SER A 48 25.08 4.46 8.75
C SER A 48 26.23 5.32 8.25
N ASN A 49 26.05 6.13 7.23
CA ASN A 49 27.10 7.03 6.69
C ASN A 49 26.45 8.21 6.00
N GLU A 50 27.25 9.23 5.72
CA GLU A 50 26.89 10.53 5.15
C GLU A 50 26.04 10.47 3.84
N THR A 51 25.80 9.31 3.30
CA THR A 51 24.93 9.09 2.14
C THR A 51 23.68 8.29 2.52
N ILE A 52 22.53 8.95 2.48
CA ILE A 52 21.24 8.30 2.59
C ILE A 52 21.02 7.51 1.30
N ARG A 53 21.13 6.19 1.39
CA ARG A 53 20.79 5.31 0.26
C ARG A 53 19.41 4.72 0.47
N HIS A 54 18.49 5.07 -0.41
CA HIS A 54 17.21 4.39 -0.51
C HIS A 54 17.46 3.04 -1.18
N GLY A 55 17.57 2.01 -0.38
CA GLY A 55 17.76 0.64 -0.86
C GLY A 55 16.47 -0.04 -1.29
N LYS A 56 16.57 -1.31 -1.60
CA LYS A 56 15.42 -2.18 -1.85
C LYS A 56 14.54 -2.24 -0.59
N ILE A 57 13.25 -2.61 -0.76
CA ILE A 57 12.36 -2.85 0.38
C ILE A 57 13.03 -3.80 1.37
N THR A 58 12.78 -3.60 2.67
CA THR A 58 13.45 -4.35 3.73
C THR A 58 13.13 -5.84 3.74
N LYS A 59 12.04 -6.27 3.12
CA LYS A 59 11.53 -7.65 3.15
C LYS A 59 11.44 -8.24 4.57
N ARG A 60 11.42 -7.35 5.59
CA ARG A 60 11.21 -7.71 6.99
C ARG A 60 9.75 -7.90 7.23
N GLY A 61 9.09 -8.69 7.26
CA GLY A 61 7.67 -8.89 7.44
C GLY A 61 7.20 -10.12 6.69
N PRO A 62 5.99 -10.55 6.93
CA PRO A 62 5.45 -11.71 6.26
C PRO A 62 5.36 -11.49 4.77
N GLN A 63 6.01 -12.34 3.98
CA GLN A 63 5.95 -12.29 2.54
C GLN A 63 4.51 -12.38 2.04
N GLU A 64 3.71 -13.22 2.65
CA GLU A 64 2.31 -13.44 2.29
C GLU A 64 1.49 -12.15 2.44
N LEU A 65 1.76 -11.39 3.49
CA LEU A 65 1.08 -10.10 3.72
C LEU A 65 1.47 -9.08 2.65
N ARG A 66 2.76 -8.97 2.36
CA ARG A 66 3.26 -8.09 1.30
C ARG A 66 2.65 -8.45 -0.06
N VAL A 67 2.66 -9.72 -0.41
CA VAL A 67 2.09 -10.21 -1.67
C VAL A 67 0.59 -9.92 -1.73
N SER A 68 -0.12 -10.04 -0.61
CA SER A 68 -1.56 -9.73 -0.55
C SER A 68 -1.84 -8.29 -0.97
N PHE A 69 -1.09 -7.33 -0.46
CA PHE A 69 -1.26 -5.93 -0.86
C PHE A 69 -0.92 -5.68 -2.32
N VAL A 70 0.13 -6.31 -2.82
CA VAL A 70 0.50 -6.24 -4.23
C VAL A 70 -0.63 -6.79 -5.11
N GLN A 71 -1.22 -7.91 -4.73
CA GLN A 71 -2.32 -8.52 -5.47
C GLN A 71 -3.56 -7.62 -5.51
N ILE A 72 -3.88 -6.93 -4.42
CA ILE A 72 -4.99 -5.97 -4.41
C ILE A 72 -4.71 -4.82 -5.38
N VAL A 73 -3.49 -4.28 -5.38
CA VAL A 73 -3.10 -3.22 -6.32
C VAL A 73 -3.24 -3.69 -7.76
N MET A 74 -2.80 -4.90 -8.06
CA MET A 74 -2.96 -5.48 -9.39
C MET A 74 -4.43 -5.66 -9.76
N GLY A 75 -5.28 -6.05 -8.81
CA GLY A 75 -6.72 -6.14 -9.01
C GLY A 75 -7.37 -4.79 -9.30
N ILE A 76 -6.98 -3.76 -8.55
CA ILE A 76 -7.43 -2.39 -8.81
C ILE A 76 -7.02 -1.94 -10.20
N ARG A 77 -5.78 -2.19 -10.59
CA ARG A 77 -5.26 -1.80 -11.89
C ARG A 77 -6.01 -2.42 -13.07
N ARG A 78 -6.51 -3.62 -12.91
CA ARG A 78 -7.30 -4.31 -13.95
C ARG A 78 -8.68 -3.70 -14.16
N CYS A 79 -9.17 -2.92 -13.23
CA CYS A 79 -10.48 -2.29 -13.33
C CYS A 79 -10.38 -0.98 -14.09
N LYS A 80 -11.20 -0.79 -15.11
CA LYS A 80 -11.18 0.44 -15.92
C LYS A 80 -11.68 1.66 -15.17
N ASP A 81 -12.61 1.47 -14.25
CA ASP A 81 -13.22 2.56 -13.47
C ASP A 81 -12.32 3.14 -12.39
N THR A 82 -11.14 2.55 -12.17
CA THR A 82 -10.18 3.00 -11.16
C THR A 82 -9.07 3.88 -11.72
N ALA A 83 -9.05 4.12 -13.03
CA ALA A 83 -7.97 4.85 -13.69
C ALA A 83 -7.76 6.26 -13.12
N ASN A 84 -8.84 6.90 -12.65
CA ASN A 84 -8.80 8.25 -12.07
C ASN A 84 -8.52 8.26 -10.56
N TRP A 85 -8.27 7.11 -9.96
CA TRP A 85 -7.88 7.07 -8.56
C TRP A 85 -6.46 7.59 -8.38
N ARG A 86 -6.24 8.37 -7.31
CA ARG A 86 -4.91 8.94 -7.03
C ARG A 86 -3.82 7.89 -6.94
N ILE A 87 -4.15 6.72 -6.37
CA ILE A 87 -3.20 5.61 -6.25
C ILE A 87 -2.75 5.09 -7.63
N MET A 88 -3.66 5.06 -8.60
CA MET A 88 -3.34 4.64 -9.97
C MET A 88 -2.58 5.72 -10.73
N GLN A 89 -2.92 6.98 -10.56
CA GLN A 89 -2.17 8.09 -11.13
C GLN A 89 -0.73 8.10 -10.60
N ARG A 90 -0.56 7.88 -9.31
CA ARG A 90 0.78 7.76 -8.69
C ARG A 90 1.54 6.57 -9.25
N TYR A 91 0.88 5.43 -9.40
CA TYR A 91 1.47 4.24 -10.00
C TYR A 91 1.99 4.54 -11.42
N ASP A 92 1.16 5.12 -12.27
CA ASP A 92 1.52 5.45 -13.66
C ASP A 92 2.68 6.44 -13.72
N TYR A 93 2.65 7.48 -12.89
CA TYR A 93 3.72 8.47 -12.80
C TYR A 93 5.05 7.80 -12.41
N MET A 94 5.04 6.99 -11.36
CA MET A 94 6.25 6.33 -10.89
C MET A 94 6.75 5.28 -11.88
N LYS A 95 5.85 4.60 -12.59
CA LYS A 95 6.22 3.62 -13.59
C LYS A 95 7.08 4.23 -14.71
N THR A 96 6.75 5.43 -15.15
CA THR A 96 7.53 6.12 -16.18
C THR A 96 8.89 6.63 -15.68
N HIS A 97 9.02 6.92 -14.38
CA HIS A 97 10.21 7.51 -13.80
C HIS A 97 11.13 6.52 -13.08
N LYS A 98 10.57 5.45 -12.49
CA LYS A 98 11.32 4.52 -11.64
C LYS A 98 11.11 3.04 -11.98
N GLY A 99 10.31 2.73 -13.00
CA GLY A 99 10.01 1.36 -13.39
C GLY A 99 8.83 0.76 -12.63
N SER A 100 8.32 -0.36 -13.17
CA SER A 100 7.09 -1.00 -12.68
C SER A 100 7.22 -1.64 -11.29
N GLY A 101 8.37 -2.22 -10.98
CA GLY A 101 8.57 -2.90 -9.69
C GLY A 101 8.48 -1.95 -8.52
N LYS A 102 9.17 -0.82 -8.57
CA LYS A 102 9.11 0.21 -7.51
C LYS A 102 7.74 0.87 -7.42
N SER A 103 7.09 1.04 -8.56
CA SER A 103 5.76 1.66 -8.64
C SER A 103 4.71 0.83 -7.94
N ILE A 104 4.73 -0.49 -8.13
CA ILE A 104 3.73 -1.37 -7.51
C ILE A 104 3.91 -1.45 -6.00
N ILE A 105 5.14 -1.45 -5.52
CA ILE A 105 5.43 -1.43 -4.09
C ILE A 105 4.99 -0.10 -3.45
N ALA A 106 5.22 1.02 -4.12
CA ALA A 106 4.75 2.33 -3.64
C ALA A 106 3.22 2.39 -3.54
N ALA A 107 2.52 1.84 -4.54
CA ALA A 107 1.07 1.75 -4.52
C ALA A 107 0.58 0.81 -3.40
N ALA A 108 1.22 -0.34 -3.23
CA ALA A 108 0.89 -1.29 -2.16
C ALA A 108 1.11 -0.67 -0.78
N ARG A 109 2.18 0.10 -0.60
CA ARG A 109 2.43 0.84 0.64
C ARG A 109 1.29 1.82 0.93
N LYS A 110 0.88 2.60 -0.05
CA LYS A 110 -0.22 3.55 0.12
C LYS A 110 -1.52 2.82 0.47
N LEU A 111 -1.77 1.69 -0.17
CA LEU A 111 -2.93 0.87 0.13
C LEU A 111 -2.89 0.34 1.58
N ALA A 112 -1.73 -0.11 2.06
CA ALA A 112 -1.57 -0.54 3.45
C ALA A 112 -1.89 0.59 4.43
N GLU A 113 -1.47 1.81 4.15
CA GLU A 113 -1.81 2.99 4.95
C GLU A 113 -3.31 3.25 4.97
N ILE A 114 -3.97 3.11 3.82
CA ILE A 114 -5.42 3.25 3.69
C ILE A 114 -6.13 2.17 4.52
N VAL A 115 -5.68 0.93 4.42
CA VAL A 115 -6.24 -0.18 5.19
C VAL A 115 -6.11 0.06 6.69
N TRP A 116 -4.95 0.55 7.15
CA TRP A 116 -4.77 0.90 8.55
C TRP A 116 -5.81 1.93 9.00
N ALA A 117 -6.00 2.98 8.21
CA ALA A 117 -6.98 4.03 8.53
C ALA A 117 -8.41 3.48 8.55
N MET A 118 -8.78 2.65 7.58
CA MET A 118 -10.09 2.01 7.53
C MET A 118 -10.35 1.17 8.77
N LEU A 119 -9.43 0.30 9.11
CA LEU A 119 -9.60 -0.64 10.22
C LEU A 119 -9.54 0.08 11.57
N SER A 120 -8.68 1.09 11.70
CA SER A 120 -8.57 1.89 12.93
C SER A 120 -9.83 2.70 13.21
N ASN A 121 -10.48 3.20 12.17
CA ASN A 121 -11.69 4.02 12.28
C ASN A 121 -12.99 3.21 12.12
N ASN A 122 -12.90 1.91 11.95
CA ASN A 122 -14.05 1.01 11.71
C ASN A 122 -14.89 1.45 10.50
N ASN A 123 -14.24 1.93 9.46
CA ASN A 123 -14.88 2.37 8.22
C ASN A 123 -14.67 1.35 7.10
N ASP A 124 -15.65 1.28 6.20
CA ASP A 124 -15.49 0.55 4.95
C ASP A 124 -14.65 1.35 3.97
N PHE A 125 -14.21 0.70 2.89
CA PHE A 125 -13.45 1.37 1.84
C PHE A 125 -14.32 2.44 1.16
N ASP A 126 -13.84 3.67 1.15
CA ASP A 126 -14.55 4.80 0.55
C ASP A 126 -13.96 5.11 -0.82
N ARG A 127 -14.68 4.72 -1.86
CA ARG A 127 -14.27 4.94 -3.25
C ARG A 127 -14.17 6.42 -3.60
N GLU A 128 -15.04 7.25 -3.04
CA GLU A 128 -15.06 8.69 -3.33
C GLU A 128 -13.76 9.37 -2.89
N LYS A 129 -13.17 8.93 -1.78
CA LYS A 129 -11.89 9.46 -1.31
C LYS A 129 -10.71 9.09 -2.20
N MET A 130 -10.87 8.12 -3.09
CA MET A 130 -9.81 7.69 -3.99
C MET A 130 -9.67 8.62 -5.22
N TYR A 131 -10.71 9.34 -5.57
CA TYR A 131 -10.68 10.27 -6.69
C TYR A 131 -9.91 11.54 -6.33
N GLY A 132 -9.31 12.16 -7.32
CA GLY A 132 -8.56 13.39 -7.18
C GLY A 132 -7.33 13.39 -8.07
N LYS A 133 -6.59 14.50 -8.08
CA LYS A 133 -5.36 14.60 -8.85
C LYS A 133 -4.16 14.27 -7.96
N TYR A 134 -3.35 13.34 -8.39
CA TYR A 134 -2.06 13.09 -7.78
C TYR A 134 -1.13 14.27 -8.08
N LYS A 135 -0.56 14.83 -7.03
CA LYS A 135 0.45 15.87 -7.14
C LYS A 135 1.78 15.25 -6.71
N PRO A 136 2.71 14.98 -7.63
CA PRO A 136 4.00 14.44 -7.25
C PRO A 136 4.72 15.45 -6.35
N THR A 137 5.25 14.96 -5.25
CA THR A 137 6.13 15.77 -4.41
C THR A 137 7.40 16.04 -5.21
N PRO A 138 7.87 17.29 -5.32
CA PRO A 138 9.16 17.55 -5.95
C PRO A 138 10.20 16.66 -5.29
N LEU A 139 10.96 15.95 -6.13
CA LEU A 139 12.09 15.17 -5.61
C LEU A 139 13.02 16.16 -4.89
N ALA A 140 13.18 15.96 -3.60
CA ALA A 140 14.19 16.71 -2.87
C ALA A 140 15.55 16.43 -3.53
N VAL A 141 16.11 17.46 -4.10
CA VAL A 141 17.42 17.39 -4.75
C VAL A 141 18.48 17.19 -3.68
#